data_6c21cbbfca89e2779d8df2dad00d482c
#
_entry.id   6c21cbbfca89e2779d8df2dad00d482c
#
_cell.length_a   1.000
_cell.length_b   1.000
_cell.length_c   1.000
_cell.angle_alpha   90.00
_cell.angle_beta   90.00
_cell.angle_gamma   90.00
#
_symmetry.space_group_name_H-M   'P 1'
#
loop_
_entity.id
_entity.type
_entity.pdbx_description
1 polymer ?
#
loop_
_entity_poly.entity_id
_entity_poly.type
_entity_poly.pdbx_seq_one_letter_code
_entity_poly.pdbx_strand_id
1 'polypeptide(L)'
;SYGIDIISLSWGITSHEGGGSDGEDMHSRILNEAMELGVVVSVAAGNDGPDNDGLSGMGSSSLSITVGATDDQNTIDRSDDTVAGYSSRGPRRDNGDGNPLNELKPEVSAPGSNIIQAEGCVTSSGCVNLLGGSAEDNGYTGRGSGTSYATPSVSGILAMMMEANPDLTTAEMKEILKLTAERRGEASAPEVDPFWNRDFGWGMVDAYEAVKMAMYLAEENLTGAVDVSTQVHILNSSVNATTGLHELRGLAWGQAGSVSKVEFRINDGQWMEAAYETVEGGLAALERFEWVVALDLDQLAAGNQTVEVRGLNDQGAPSLSVFATVVGTGAGADSTVDLGVNLFTLSAFLVLLILVGLLVQGAKIDPPATLHSLSDNEPVEAVLFDGSTSVEKEAKANAKPPKS
;
A
#
# COMPACT_ATOMS: atom_id res chain seq x y z
N SER A 1 24.99 14.20 6.00
CA SER A 1 23.89 13.32 5.58
C SER A 1 24.42 12.40 4.48
N TYR A 2 24.22 11.11 4.62
CA TYR A 2 24.61 10.13 3.59
C TYR A 2 23.47 9.84 2.60
N GLY A 3 22.33 10.55 2.72
CA GLY A 3 21.14 10.34 1.86
C GLY A 3 20.54 8.93 2.05
N ILE A 4 20.43 8.48 3.29
CA ILE A 4 19.78 7.22 3.63
C ILE A 4 18.31 7.52 3.90
N ASP A 5 17.41 6.85 3.18
CA ASP A 5 15.97 7.01 3.30
C ASP A 5 15.33 5.82 4.03
N ILE A 6 15.90 4.60 3.86
CA ILE A 6 15.37 3.36 4.43
C ILE A 6 16.47 2.60 5.16
N ILE A 7 16.16 2.12 6.36
CA ILE A 7 16.98 1.17 7.11
C ILE A 7 16.23 -0.17 7.19
N SER A 8 16.86 -1.24 6.69
CA SER A 8 16.35 -2.60 6.77
C SER A 8 17.16 -3.41 7.79
N LEU A 9 16.54 -3.82 8.89
CA LEU A 9 17.20 -4.51 9.99
C LEU A 9 16.70 -5.95 10.12
N SER A 10 17.38 -6.86 9.43
CA SER A 10 17.21 -8.31 9.59
C SER A 10 18.04 -8.84 10.78
N TRP A 11 18.05 -8.10 11.85
CA TRP A 11 18.87 -8.37 13.03
C TRP A 11 18.09 -8.00 14.31
N GLY A 12 18.40 -8.68 15.41
CA GLY A 12 17.80 -8.43 16.70
C GLY A 12 18.50 -9.22 17.81
N ILE A 13 18.17 -8.90 19.04
CA ILE A 13 18.59 -9.63 20.23
C ILE A 13 17.48 -10.65 20.52
N THR A 14 17.82 -11.88 20.88
CA THR A 14 16.83 -12.92 21.19
C THR A 14 16.00 -12.53 22.42
N SER A 15 14.69 -12.79 22.36
CA SER A 15 13.78 -12.51 23.48
C SER A 15 13.89 -13.54 24.64
N HIS A 16 14.57 -14.66 24.42
CA HIS A 16 14.71 -15.72 25.43
C HIS A 16 15.65 -15.38 26.60
N GLU A 17 16.64 -14.52 26.40
CA GLU A 17 17.69 -14.24 27.40
C GLU A 17 17.40 -13.02 28.30
N GLY A 18 16.16 -12.72 28.59
CA GLY A 18 15.81 -11.59 29.46
C GLY A 18 14.40 -11.10 29.27
N GLY A 19 13.62 -11.84 28.50
CA GLY A 19 12.27 -11.45 28.09
C GLY A 19 12.25 -10.39 27.01
N GLY A 20 11.05 -10.05 26.54
CA GLY A 20 10.87 -9.02 25.51
C GLY A 20 11.17 -7.61 26.04
N SER A 21 11.44 -6.71 25.14
CA SER A 21 11.60 -5.27 25.42
C SER A 21 10.25 -4.58 25.50
N ASP A 22 10.22 -3.49 26.27
CA ASP A 22 9.11 -2.53 26.34
C ASP A 22 9.27 -1.36 25.35
N GLY A 23 10.29 -1.39 24.50
CA GLY A 23 10.57 -0.34 23.51
C GLY A 23 11.34 0.86 24.08
N GLU A 24 11.74 0.86 25.36
CA GLU A 24 12.50 1.92 25.99
C GLU A 24 14.01 1.62 26.05
N ASP A 25 14.43 0.47 25.53
CA ASP A 25 15.85 0.16 25.40
C ASP A 25 16.55 1.10 24.40
N MET A 26 17.89 1.16 24.49
CA MET A 26 18.69 2.07 23.69
C MET A 26 18.50 1.88 22.17
N HIS A 27 18.35 0.62 21.73
CA HIS A 27 18.19 0.33 20.29
C HIS A 27 16.84 0.82 19.79
N SER A 28 15.75 0.53 20.53
CA SER A 28 14.41 1.00 20.19
C SER A 28 14.33 2.52 20.11
N ARG A 29 14.96 3.23 21.05
CA ARG A 29 14.97 4.70 21.04
C ARG A 29 15.76 5.28 19.86
N ILE A 30 16.90 4.68 19.49
CA ILE A 30 17.66 5.10 18.30
C ILE A 30 16.82 4.91 17.02
N LEU A 31 16.07 3.81 16.92
CA LEU A 31 15.21 3.58 15.76
C LEU A 31 14.01 4.55 15.73
N ASN A 32 13.44 4.87 16.88
CA ASN A 32 12.41 5.91 16.97
C ASN A 32 12.95 7.26 16.50
N GLU A 33 14.15 7.67 16.94
CA GLU A 33 14.79 8.91 16.51
C GLU A 33 15.06 8.92 14.98
N ALA A 34 15.47 7.79 14.39
CA ALA A 34 15.63 7.69 12.95
C ALA A 34 14.31 7.93 12.20
N MET A 35 13.21 7.33 12.68
CA MET A 35 11.86 7.53 12.12
C MET A 35 11.39 8.99 12.23
N GLU A 36 11.65 9.65 13.37
CA GLU A 36 11.34 11.07 13.60
C GLU A 36 12.15 12.00 12.69
N LEU A 37 13.37 11.60 12.32
CA LEU A 37 14.21 12.31 11.37
C LEU A 37 13.89 12.03 9.89
N GLY A 38 12.85 11.26 9.62
CA GLY A 38 12.38 10.96 8.26
C GLY A 38 13.05 9.74 7.61
N VAL A 39 13.82 8.95 8.36
CA VAL A 39 14.39 7.69 7.88
C VAL A 39 13.45 6.54 8.25
N VAL A 40 12.81 5.92 7.27
CA VAL A 40 11.90 4.81 7.58
C VAL A 40 12.68 3.54 7.94
N VAL A 41 12.24 2.86 9.00
CA VAL A 41 12.93 1.68 9.54
C VAL A 41 11.99 0.47 9.54
N SER A 42 12.40 -0.60 8.86
CA SER A 42 11.78 -1.92 8.96
C SER A 42 12.67 -2.87 9.76
N VAL A 43 12.07 -3.64 10.68
CA VAL A 43 12.78 -4.49 11.64
C VAL A 43 12.18 -5.88 11.68
N ALA A 44 13.02 -6.91 11.74
CA ALA A 44 12.58 -8.28 11.95
C ALA A 44 11.96 -8.47 13.36
N ALA A 45 10.80 -9.14 13.43
CA ALA A 45 10.13 -9.44 14.70
C ALA A 45 10.93 -10.41 15.58
N GLY A 46 11.79 -11.24 14.97
CA GLY A 46 12.55 -12.30 15.63
C GLY A 46 12.07 -13.69 15.24
N ASN A 47 12.83 -14.71 15.61
CA ASN A 47 12.59 -16.10 15.21
C ASN A 47 12.44 -17.03 16.44
N ASP A 48 11.95 -16.49 17.56
CA ASP A 48 11.80 -17.20 18.84
C ASP A 48 10.35 -17.71 19.06
N GLY A 49 9.46 -17.51 18.07
CA GLY A 49 8.05 -17.90 18.15
C GLY A 49 7.81 -19.42 18.12
N PRO A 50 6.55 -19.84 18.41
CA PRO A 50 5.40 -18.99 18.77
C PRO A 50 5.32 -18.61 20.24
N ASP A 51 6.14 -19.22 21.12
CA ASP A 51 6.10 -19.13 22.57
C ASP A 51 7.10 -18.10 23.13
N ASN A 52 7.46 -17.10 22.34
CA ASN A 52 8.32 -16.02 22.77
C ASN A 52 7.65 -15.13 23.82
N ASP A 53 8.46 -14.61 24.75
CA ASP A 53 8.01 -13.67 25.79
C ASP A 53 8.23 -12.22 25.33
N GLY A 54 7.34 -11.71 24.49
CA GLY A 54 7.42 -10.40 23.86
C GLY A 54 8.43 -10.36 22.70
N LEU A 55 8.69 -9.18 22.16
CA LEU A 55 9.60 -8.96 21.04
C LEU A 55 10.97 -8.47 21.52
N SER A 56 12.00 -8.71 20.70
CA SER A 56 13.35 -8.21 20.97
C SER A 56 13.43 -6.69 20.97
N GLY A 57 14.51 -6.11 21.52
CA GLY A 57 14.66 -4.67 21.68
C GLY A 57 14.39 -3.88 20.40
N MET A 58 14.98 -4.26 19.27
CA MET A 58 14.75 -3.55 18.01
C MET A 58 13.32 -3.71 17.49
N GLY A 59 12.76 -4.94 17.56
CA GLY A 59 11.39 -5.23 17.16
C GLY A 59 10.32 -4.59 18.05
N SER A 60 10.72 -4.01 19.19
CA SER A 60 9.84 -3.33 20.14
C SER A 60 9.80 -1.81 19.97
N SER A 61 10.57 -1.23 19.04
CA SER A 61 10.56 0.20 18.75
C SER A 61 9.15 0.67 18.37
N SER A 62 8.63 1.71 19.02
CA SER A 62 7.25 2.19 18.84
C SER A 62 6.99 2.71 17.43
N LEU A 63 7.96 3.39 16.83
CA LEU A 63 7.78 4.04 15.53
C LEU A 63 8.18 3.14 14.35
N SER A 64 9.17 2.23 14.51
CA SER A 64 9.60 1.35 13.42
C SER A 64 8.49 0.39 12.96
N ILE A 65 8.68 -0.16 11.76
CA ILE A 65 7.79 -1.16 11.17
C ILE A 65 8.36 -2.54 11.47
N THR A 66 7.76 -3.24 12.41
CA THR A 66 8.18 -4.57 12.81
C THR A 66 7.48 -5.61 11.93
N VAL A 67 8.27 -6.54 11.38
CA VAL A 67 7.85 -7.47 10.34
C VAL A 67 7.88 -8.91 10.84
N GLY A 68 6.71 -9.55 10.88
CA GLY A 68 6.54 -10.98 11.08
C GLY A 68 6.80 -11.78 9.80
N ALA A 69 6.97 -13.10 9.94
CA ALA A 69 7.17 -13.98 8.79
C ALA A 69 5.95 -14.88 8.53
N THR A 70 5.58 -15.01 7.26
CA THR A 70 4.63 -16.03 6.77
C THR A 70 5.35 -17.13 6.01
N ASP A 71 4.69 -18.28 5.91
CA ASP A 71 5.01 -19.36 5.01
C ASP A 71 3.99 -19.35 3.87
N ASP A 72 4.43 -18.96 2.69
CA ASP A 72 3.62 -18.86 1.47
C ASP A 72 3.45 -20.19 0.75
N GLN A 73 3.85 -21.29 1.38
CA GLN A 73 3.83 -22.67 0.83
C GLN A 73 4.50 -22.77 -0.56
N ASN A 74 5.20 -21.71 -0.99
CA ASN A 74 5.76 -21.51 -2.33
C ASN A 74 4.69 -21.62 -3.44
N THR A 75 3.48 -21.15 -3.17
CA THR A 75 2.38 -21.03 -4.12
C THR A 75 2.11 -19.55 -4.43
N ILE A 76 1.26 -19.30 -5.42
CA ILE A 76 0.75 -17.95 -5.71
C ILE A 76 -0.62 -17.72 -5.07
N ASP A 77 -1.20 -18.76 -4.48
CA ASP A 77 -2.47 -18.68 -3.78
C ASP A 77 -2.23 -18.19 -2.35
N ARG A 78 -2.57 -16.93 -2.11
CA ARG A 78 -2.39 -16.33 -0.79
C ARG A 78 -3.33 -16.92 0.27
N SER A 79 -4.37 -17.66 -0.11
CA SER A 79 -5.34 -18.22 0.82
C SER A 79 -4.78 -19.37 1.67
N ASP A 80 -3.72 -20.03 1.22
CA ASP A 80 -3.02 -21.11 1.93
C ASP A 80 -1.82 -20.61 2.77
N ASP A 81 -1.51 -19.31 2.72
CA ASP A 81 -0.44 -18.71 3.50
C ASP A 81 -0.74 -18.82 5.00
N THR A 82 0.26 -19.21 5.75
CA THR A 82 0.19 -19.33 7.21
C THR A 82 1.28 -18.51 7.87
N VAL A 83 1.09 -18.21 9.16
CA VAL A 83 2.18 -17.61 9.92
C VAL A 83 3.30 -18.64 10.11
N ALA A 84 4.54 -18.24 9.87
CA ALA A 84 5.69 -19.13 10.06
C ALA A 84 5.84 -19.51 11.54
N GLY A 85 6.03 -20.82 11.82
CA GLY A 85 6.06 -21.31 13.18
C GLY A 85 7.14 -20.69 14.07
N TYR A 86 8.25 -20.27 13.47
CA TYR A 86 9.37 -19.63 14.17
C TYR A 86 9.17 -18.11 14.36
N SER A 87 8.29 -17.45 13.59
CA SER A 87 8.12 -16.00 13.70
C SER A 87 7.74 -15.60 15.11
N SER A 88 8.45 -14.64 15.71
CA SER A 88 8.06 -14.12 17.03
C SER A 88 6.70 -13.42 16.96
N ARG A 89 5.92 -13.57 18.02
CA ARG A 89 4.56 -13.07 18.18
C ARG A 89 4.54 -11.84 19.09
N GLY A 90 3.60 -10.96 18.80
CA GLY A 90 3.31 -9.84 19.70
C GLY A 90 2.36 -10.17 20.85
N PRO A 91 1.98 -9.18 21.64
CA PRO A 91 2.48 -7.81 21.61
C PRO A 91 3.90 -7.66 22.17
N ARG A 92 4.52 -6.46 22.06
CA ARG A 92 5.68 -6.13 22.88
C ARG A 92 5.25 -5.91 24.32
N ARG A 93 6.20 -5.80 25.25
CA ARG A 93 5.89 -5.45 26.64
C ARG A 93 5.39 -4.01 26.77
N ASP A 94 4.47 -3.82 27.71
CA ASP A 94 3.98 -2.51 28.13
C ASP A 94 5.11 -1.68 28.76
N ASN A 95 5.28 -0.44 28.31
CA ASN A 95 6.24 0.52 28.86
C ASN A 95 5.63 1.42 29.95
N GLY A 96 4.35 1.26 30.25
CA GLY A 96 3.63 2.02 31.26
C GLY A 96 3.25 3.44 30.88
N ASP A 97 3.30 3.78 29.58
CA ASP A 97 2.90 5.12 29.09
C ASP A 97 1.38 5.30 28.98
N GLY A 98 0.62 4.21 29.15
CA GLY A 98 -0.84 4.20 29.05
C GLY A 98 -1.38 4.25 27.62
N ASN A 99 -0.52 4.06 26.61
CA ASN A 99 -0.90 3.96 25.22
C ASN A 99 -0.73 2.53 24.67
N PRO A 100 -1.75 1.67 24.78
CA PRO A 100 -1.66 0.26 24.38
C PRO A 100 -1.43 0.05 22.88
N LEU A 101 -1.63 1.08 22.04
CA LEU A 101 -1.38 0.99 20.59
C LEU A 101 0.10 0.80 20.27
N ASN A 102 0.99 1.36 21.10
CA ASN A 102 2.44 1.21 20.91
C ASN A 102 2.93 -0.23 21.11
N GLU A 103 2.12 -1.06 21.77
CA GLU A 103 2.45 -2.45 22.09
C GLU A 103 2.05 -3.41 20.99
N LEU A 104 1.16 -2.97 20.08
CA LEU A 104 0.65 -3.79 18.98
C LEU A 104 1.73 -3.99 17.91
N LYS A 105 2.55 -5.03 18.12
CA LYS A 105 3.62 -5.49 17.23
C LYS A 105 3.45 -6.98 16.93
N PRO A 106 3.84 -7.49 15.73
CA PRO A 106 4.39 -6.74 14.58
C PRO A 106 3.34 -5.85 13.94
N GLU A 107 3.77 -4.91 13.08
CA GLU A 107 2.86 -4.14 12.25
C GLU A 107 2.28 -4.97 11.12
N VAL A 108 3.13 -5.68 10.41
CA VAL A 108 2.72 -6.48 9.25
C VAL A 108 3.53 -7.77 9.19
N SER A 109 3.10 -8.69 8.36
CA SER A 109 3.86 -9.88 8.01
C SER A 109 4.11 -9.97 6.51
N ALA A 110 5.17 -10.69 6.15
CA ALA A 110 5.56 -10.93 4.75
C ALA A 110 6.14 -12.33 4.59
N PRO A 111 6.20 -12.90 3.37
CA PRO A 111 6.82 -14.18 3.14
C PRO A 111 8.26 -14.24 3.66
N GLY A 112 8.54 -15.24 4.50
CA GLY A 112 9.82 -15.40 5.16
C GLY A 112 10.31 -16.86 5.22
N SER A 113 9.51 -17.82 4.72
CA SER A 113 9.87 -19.24 4.74
C SER A 113 10.29 -19.73 3.36
N ASN A 114 11.38 -20.49 3.31
CA ASN A 114 11.90 -21.07 2.06
C ASN A 114 12.16 -20.06 0.93
N ILE A 115 12.59 -18.87 1.28
CA ILE A 115 12.82 -17.77 0.33
C ILE A 115 14.11 -18.01 -0.47
N ILE A 116 14.03 -17.84 -1.77
CA ILE A 116 15.19 -17.78 -2.66
C ILE A 116 15.68 -16.34 -2.69
N GLN A 117 16.95 -16.15 -2.41
CA GLN A 117 17.58 -14.83 -2.38
C GLN A 117 18.73 -14.70 -3.37
N ALA A 118 19.05 -13.47 -3.75
CA ALA A 118 20.24 -13.20 -4.53
C ALA A 118 21.51 -13.39 -3.67
N GLU A 119 22.53 -14.00 -4.26
CA GLU A 119 23.85 -14.10 -3.63
C GLU A 119 24.56 -12.73 -3.67
N GLY A 120 25.06 -12.30 -2.52
CA GLY A 120 25.87 -11.07 -2.44
C GLY A 120 27.30 -11.23 -2.96
N CYS A 121 27.74 -12.44 -3.24
CA CYS A 121 29.08 -12.77 -3.70
C CYS A 121 29.14 -12.94 -5.20
N VAL A 122 29.86 -12.08 -5.89
CA VAL A 122 30.04 -12.13 -7.36
C VAL A 122 31.39 -12.71 -7.80
N THR A 123 32.23 -13.13 -6.87
CA THR A 123 33.55 -13.72 -7.18
C THR A 123 33.79 -14.98 -6.37
N SER A 124 34.35 -15.99 -7.01
CA SER A 124 34.66 -17.31 -6.41
C SER A 124 35.77 -17.29 -5.36
N SER A 125 36.51 -16.19 -5.19
CA SER A 125 37.61 -16.11 -4.23
C SER A 125 37.35 -15.03 -3.18
N GLY A 126 37.30 -15.42 -1.91
CA GLY A 126 37.24 -14.52 -0.77
C GLY A 126 35.84 -14.16 -0.27
N CYS A 127 34.80 -14.74 -0.84
CA CYS A 127 33.45 -14.61 -0.33
C CYS A 127 33.18 -15.64 0.78
N VAL A 128 32.87 -15.17 1.96
CA VAL A 128 32.35 -16.02 3.03
C VAL A 128 30.84 -16.07 2.87
N ASN A 129 30.31 -17.18 2.41
CA ASN A 129 28.88 -17.38 2.43
C ASN A 129 28.42 -17.68 3.85
N LEU A 130 27.91 -16.65 4.52
CA LEU A 130 27.45 -16.74 5.92
C LEU A 130 26.23 -17.68 6.07
N LEU A 131 25.54 -18.00 4.98
CA LEU A 131 24.30 -18.78 4.98
C LEU A 131 24.51 -20.22 4.44
N GLY A 132 25.74 -20.62 4.16
CA GLY A 132 26.10 -22.02 3.88
C GLY A 132 25.98 -22.50 2.42
N GLY A 133 25.84 -21.59 1.45
CA GLY A 133 25.90 -21.91 0.02
C GLY A 133 27.31 -21.89 -0.53
N SER A 134 27.50 -22.33 -1.80
CA SER A 134 28.78 -22.26 -2.51
C SER A 134 28.94 -20.87 -3.15
N ALA A 135 30.08 -20.23 -2.92
CA ALA A 135 30.43 -18.97 -3.60
C ALA A 135 30.67 -19.11 -5.11
N GLU A 136 30.65 -20.36 -5.62
CA GLU A 136 30.83 -20.68 -7.04
C GLU A 136 29.52 -20.54 -7.84
N ASP A 137 28.36 -20.53 -7.15
CA ASP A 137 27.02 -20.47 -7.77
C ASP A 137 26.50 -19.04 -7.81
N ASN A 138 27.23 -18.11 -8.38
CA ASN A 138 26.79 -16.72 -8.54
C ASN A 138 25.35 -16.65 -9.05
N GLY A 139 24.48 -15.96 -8.30
CA GLY A 139 23.08 -15.79 -8.66
C GLY A 139 22.16 -15.96 -7.47
N TYR A 140 21.56 -17.12 -7.35
CA TYR A 140 20.63 -17.41 -6.27
C TYR A 140 21.17 -18.52 -5.38
N THR A 141 21.18 -18.26 -4.08
CA THR A 141 21.52 -19.28 -3.09
C THR A 141 20.37 -20.26 -2.89
N GLY A 142 20.63 -21.29 -2.06
CA GLY A 142 19.56 -22.14 -1.54
C GLY A 142 18.50 -21.34 -0.78
N ARG A 143 17.39 -22.01 -0.49
CA ARG A 143 16.28 -21.39 0.25
C ARG A 143 16.64 -21.16 1.71
N GLY A 144 16.27 -19.98 2.22
CA GLY A 144 16.42 -19.59 3.62
C GLY A 144 15.09 -19.24 4.27
N SER A 145 15.03 -19.28 5.60
CA SER A 145 13.83 -18.95 6.38
C SER A 145 14.19 -18.07 7.56
N GLY A 146 13.29 -17.13 7.89
CA GLY A 146 13.41 -16.20 9.01
C GLY A 146 12.64 -14.91 8.75
N THR A 147 12.29 -14.20 9.82
CA THR A 147 11.81 -12.81 9.71
C THR A 147 12.85 -11.90 9.04
N SER A 148 14.12 -12.34 9.03
CA SER A 148 15.22 -11.71 8.29
C SER A 148 15.03 -11.70 6.78
N TYR A 149 14.19 -12.58 6.21
CA TYR A 149 13.84 -12.62 4.79
C TYR A 149 12.55 -11.83 4.52
N ALA A 150 11.63 -11.79 5.46
CA ALA A 150 10.40 -11.02 5.38
C ALA A 150 10.67 -9.50 5.42
N THR A 151 11.57 -9.07 6.31
CA THR A 151 11.89 -7.65 6.52
C THR A 151 12.38 -6.92 5.26
N PRO A 152 13.36 -7.42 4.49
CA PRO A 152 13.82 -6.73 3.28
C PRO A 152 12.75 -6.69 2.18
N SER A 153 11.78 -7.61 2.17
CA SER A 153 10.64 -7.54 1.25
C SER A 153 9.77 -6.32 1.56
N VAL A 154 9.50 -6.05 2.84
CA VAL A 154 8.79 -4.83 3.27
C VAL A 154 9.61 -3.58 2.97
N SER A 155 10.94 -3.61 3.17
CA SER A 155 11.84 -2.50 2.78
C SER A 155 11.75 -2.20 1.28
N GLY A 156 11.63 -3.23 0.45
CA GLY A 156 11.43 -3.07 -1.00
C GLY A 156 10.09 -2.42 -1.34
N ILE A 157 9.02 -2.76 -0.62
CA ILE A 157 7.70 -2.12 -0.77
C ILE A 157 7.78 -0.63 -0.37
N LEU A 158 8.43 -0.32 0.76
CA LEU A 158 8.65 1.06 1.20
C LEU A 158 9.42 1.87 0.15
N ALA A 159 10.44 1.29 -0.48
CA ALA A 159 11.17 1.95 -1.56
C ALA A 159 10.28 2.24 -2.78
N MET A 160 9.39 1.31 -3.16
CA MET A 160 8.42 1.54 -4.23
C MET A 160 7.38 2.60 -3.86
N MET A 161 6.95 2.67 -2.60
CA MET A 161 6.06 3.73 -2.12
C MET A 161 6.73 5.10 -2.19
N MET A 162 8.01 5.21 -1.80
CA MET A 162 8.80 6.45 -1.89
C MET A 162 9.08 6.86 -3.35
N GLU A 163 9.26 5.89 -4.26
CA GLU A 163 9.37 6.17 -5.70
C GLU A 163 8.06 6.75 -6.25
N ALA A 164 6.92 6.20 -5.80
CA ALA A 164 5.58 6.64 -6.21
C ALA A 164 5.20 8.00 -5.61
N ASN A 165 5.64 8.27 -4.39
CA ASN A 165 5.38 9.51 -3.64
C ASN A 165 6.55 9.83 -2.71
N PRO A 166 7.53 10.64 -3.19
CA PRO A 166 8.74 10.96 -2.42
C PRO A 166 8.51 11.80 -1.16
N ASP A 167 7.36 12.44 -1.05
CA ASP A 167 7.03 13.34 0.07
C ASP A 167 6.30 12.63 1.22
N LEU A 168 6.09 11.28 1.13
CA LEU A 168 5.47 10.52 2.20
C LEU A 168 6.25 10.62 3.52
N THR A 169 5.53 10.90 4.58
CA THR A 169 6.08 10.81 5.94
C THR A 169 6.27 9.36 6.37
N THR A 170 7.18 9.11 7.32
CA THR A 170 7.37 7.78 7.91
C THR A 170 6.10 7.23 8.56
N ALA A 171 5.30 8.11 9.17
CA ALA A 171 4.02 7.76 9.78
C ALA A 171 2.98 7.34 8.73
N GLU A 172 2.86 8.08 7.62
CA GLU A 172 1.99 7.70 6.51
C GLU A 172 2.38 6.36 5.89
N MET A 173 3.68 6.14 5.64
CA MET A 173 4.16 4.86 5.11
C MET A 173 3.79 3.68 6.02
N LYS A 174 3.95 3.85 7.33
CA LYS A 174 3.58 2.83 8.33
C LYS A 174 2.07 2.55 8.31
N GLU A 175 1.24 3.61 8.34
CA GLU A 175 -0.22 3.45 8.34
C GLU A 175 -0.75 2.92 7.00
N ILE A 176 -0.18 3.30 5.87
CA ILE A 176 -0.51 2.72 4.57
C ILE A 176 -0.28 1.21 4.58
N LEU A 177 0.87 0.73 5.05
CA LEU A 177 1.14 -0.71 5.14
C LEU A 177 0.13 -1.44 6.03
N LYS A 178 -0.26 -0.85 7.16
CA LYS A 178 -1.26 -1.43 8.07
C LYS A 178 -2.65 -1.46 7.45
N LEU A 179 -3.06 -0.36 6.82
CA LEU A 179 -4.40 -0.22 6.23
C LEU A 179 -4.60 -1.12 5.02
N THR A 180 -3.56 -1.25 4.18
CA THR A 180 -3.63 -2.01 2.93
C THR A 180 -3.28 -3.49 3.08
N ALA A 181 -2.78 -3.91 4.26
CA ALA A 181 -2.46 -5.30 4.52
C ALA A 181 -3.68 -6.21 4.40
N GLU A 182 -3.49 -7.38 3.82
CA GLU A 182 -4.50 -8.43 3.76
C GLU A 182 -4.70 -9.04 5.14
N ARG A 183 -5.84 -8.77 5.75
CA ARG A 183 -6.15 -9.21 7.11
C ARG A 183 -6.18 -10.73 7.24
N ARG A 184 -5.60 -11.22 8.32
CA ARG A 184 -5.51 -12.65 8.64
C ARG A 184 -5.78 -12.89 10.12
N GLY A 185 -6.57 -13.95 10.38
CA GLY A 185 -6.92 -14.35 11.74
C GLY A 185 -7.87 -13.39 12.45
N GLU A 186 -8.25 -13.76 13.65
CA GLU A 186 -9.09 -12.94 14.53
C GLU A 186 -8.25 -11.91 15.27
N ALA A 187 -8.82 -10.75 15.58
CA ALA A 187 -8.14 -9.73 16.38
C ALA A 187 -7.72 -10.28 17.75
N SER A 188 -6.48 -10.02 18.16
CA SER A 188 -5.94 -10.50 19.43
C SER A 188 -6.11 -9.51 20.60
N ALA A 189 -6.38 -8.23 20.30
CA ALA A 189 -6.64 -7.17 21.27
C ALA A 189 -7.77 -6.25 20.76
N PRO A 190 -9.00 -6.77 20.58
CA PRO A 190 -10.09 -6.04 19.93
C PRO A 190 -10.55 -4.81 20.70
N GLU A 191 -10.24 -4.71 21.99
CA GLU A 191 -10.49 -3.53 22.83
C GLU A 191 -9.54 -2.37 22.49
N VAL A 192 -8.32 -2.68 21.97
CA VAL A 192 -7.32 -1.70 21.56
C VAL A 192 -7.47 -1.40 20.06
N ASP A 193 -7.36 -2.45 19.24
CA ASP A 193 -7.53 -2.36 17.79
C ASP A 193 -8.31 -3.58 17.27
N PRO A 194 -9.41 -3.37 16.51
CA PRO A 194 -10.29 -4.46 16.07
C PRO A 194 -9.70 -5.33 14.97
N PHE A 195 -8.52 -5.01 14.46
CA PHE A 195 -7.91 -5.68 13.31
C PHE A 195 -6.54 -6.26 13.57
N TRP A 196 -5.85 -5.77 14.61
CA TRP A 196 -4.54 -6.29 14.92
C TRP A 196 -4.57 -7.74 15.39
N ASN A 197 -3.72 -8.57 14.82
CA ASN A 197 -3.52 -9.97 15.21
C ASN A 197 -2.08 -10.19 15.67
N ARG A 198 -1.87 -10.89 16.79
CA ARG A 198 -0.54 -11.12 17.35
C ARG A 198 0.41 -11.87 16.41
N ASP A 199 -0.15 -12.67 15.49
CA ASP A 199 0.60 -13.52 14.58
C ASP A 199 0.98 -12.80 13.30
N PHE A 200 0.07 -11.99 12.75
CA PHE A 200 0.22 -11.35 11.44
C PHE A 200 0.37 -9.82 11.49
N GLY A 201 0.22 -9.20 12.66
CA GLY A 201 0.06 -7.75 12.75
C GLY A 201 -1.30 -7.32 12.25
N TRP A 202 -1.36 -6.23 11.48
CA TRP A 202 -2.58 -5.81 10.78
C TRP A 202 -2.87 -6.66 9.55
N GLY A 203 -1.96 -7.56 9.17
CA GLY A 203 -2.11 -8.54 8.09
C GLY A 203 -0.83 -8.82 7.31
N MET A 204 -0.99 -9.52 6.21
CA MET A 204 0.08 -9.76 5.25
C MET A 204 0.19 -8.57 4.31
N VAL A 205 1.41 -8.07 4.06
CA VAL A 205 1.64 -6.91 3.19
C VAL A 205 1.05 -7.12 1.79
N ASP A 206 0.43 -6.08 1.24
CA ASP A 206 0.03 -5.99 -0.14
C ASP A 206 0.79 -4.84 -0.82
N ALA A 207 1.79 -5.21 -1.63
CA ALA A 207 2.64 -4.24 -2.31
C ALA A 207 1.87 -3.37 -3.31
N TYR A 208 0.91 -3.97 -4.01
CA TYR A 208 0.12 -3.27 -5.01
C TYR A 208 -0.77 -2.21 -4.37
N GLU A 209 -1.54 -2.58 -3.36
CA GLU A 209 -2.45 -1.64 -2.68
C GLU A 209 -1.67 -0.57 -1.89
N ALA A 210 -0.50 -0.91 -1.31
CA ALA A 210 0.35 0.07 -0.63
C ALA A 210 0.90 1.13 -1.58
N VAL A 211 1.44 0.73 -2.73
CA VAL A 211 1.97 1.66 -3.74
C VAL A 211 0.84 2.49 -4.37
N LYS A 212 -0.31 1.87 -4.64
CA LYS A 212 -1.49 2.56 -5.16
C LYS A 212 -1.99 3.64 -4.19
N MET A 213 -1.99 3.38 -2.87
CA MET A 213 -2.34 4.37 -1.86
C MET A 213 -1.32 5.51 -1.81
N ALA A 214 -0.03 5.20 -1.94
CA ALA A 214 1.03 6.22 -2.03
C ALA A 214 0.83 7.16 -3.23
N MET A 215 0.52 6.60 -4.41
CA MET A 215 0.18 7.36 -5.61
C MET A 215 -1.08 8.22 -5.41
N TYR A 216 -2.12 7.63 -4.82
CA TYR A 216 -3.37 8.33 -4.53
C TYR A 216 -3.14 9.59 -3.67
N LEU A 217 -2.35 9.49 -2.59
CA LEU A 217 -2.05 10.65 -1.74
C LEU A 217 -1.31 11.76 -2.50
N ALA A 218 -0.40 11.41 -3.42
CA ALA A 218 0.29 12.37 -4.27
C ALA A 218 -0.67 13.06 -5.25
N GLU A 219 -1.52 12.28 -5.94
CA GLU A 219 -2.48 12.78 -6.93
C GLU A 219 -3.53 13.71 -6.33
N GLU A 220 -4.05 13.37 -5.14
CA GLU A 220 -5.03 14.18 -4.42
C GLU A 220 -4.41 15.32 -3.57
N ASN A 221 -3.08 15.47 -3.57
CA ASN A 221 -2.33 16.43 -2.76
C ASN A 221 -2.64 16.30 -1.25
N LEU A 222 -2.73 15.06 -0.78
CA LEU A 222 -3.05 14.72 0.61
C LEU A 222 -1.81 14.34 1.43
N THR A 223 -0.65 14.17 0.80
CA THR A 223 0.62 13.83 1.47
C THR A 223 0.95 14.86 2.56
N GLY A 224 1.21 14.39 3.77
CA GLY A 224 1.44 15.23 4.95
C GLY A 224 0.19 15.97 5.49
N ALA A 225 -0.97 15.77 4.86
CA ALA A 225 -2.23 16.39 5.25
C ALA A 225 -3.22 15.43 5.90
N VAL A 226 -3.01 14.12 5.76
CA VAL A 226 -3.88 13.10 6.38
C VAL A 226 -3.57 12.97 7.87
N ASP A 227 -4.62 12.76 8.66
CA ASP A 227 -4.49 12.36 10.05
C ASP A 227 -4.44 10.83 10.14
N VAL A 228 -3.24 10.29 10.25
CA VAL A 228 -3.00 8.85 10.36
C VAL A 228 -3.55 8.23 11.66
N SER A 229 -3.90 9.05 12.66
CA SER A 229 -4.54 8.59 13.88
C SER A 229 -6.05 8.37 13.73
N THR A 230 -6.67 8.95 12.71
CA THR A 230 -8.08 8.73 12.37
C THR A 230 -8.21 7.50 11.50
N GLN A 231 -8.97 6.51 11.98
CA GLN A 231 -9.13 5.21 11.34
C GLN A 231 -10.53 5.05 10.78
N VAL A 232 -10.62 4.58 9.53
CA VAL A 232 -11.86 4.20 8.86
C VAL A 232 -11.65 2.90 8.11
N HIS A 233 -12.57 1.96 8.26
CA HIS A 233 -12.49 0.66 7.61
C HIS A 233 -13.85 0.20 7.10
N ILE A 234 -13.87 -0.43 5.94
CA ILE A 234 -15.04 -1.13 5.40
C ILE A 234 -15.05 -2.55 5.99
N LEU A 235 -16.16 -2.93 6.63
CA LEU A 235 -16.36 -4.27 7.19
C LEU A 235 -17.17 -5.17 6.26
N ASN A 236 -18.17 -4.59 5.59
CA ASN A 236 -19.10 -5.34 4.76
C ASN A 236 -19.57 -4.49 3.57
N SER A 237 -19.84 -5.19 2.47
CA SER A 237 -20.41 -4.63 1.24
C SER A 237 -21.45 -5.63 0.72
N SER A 238 -22.74 -5.33 0.90
CA SER A 238 -23.82 -6.26 0.57
C SER A 238 -25.14 -5.56 0.29
N VAL A 239 -26.07 -6.26 -0.38
CA VAL A 239 -27.43 -5.76 -0.57
C VAL A 239 -28.25 -6.02 0.69
N ASN A 240 -28.87 -4.97 1.22
CA ASN A 240 -29.83 -5.08 2.31
C ASN A 240 -31.14 -5.66 1.77
N ALA A 241 -31.50 -6.85 2.24
CA ALA A 241 -32.69 -7.58 1.75
C ALA A 241 -34.02 -6.86 2.05
N THR A 242 -34.05 -5.93 3.00
CA THR A 242 -35.27 -5.20 3.39
C THR A 242 -35.46 -3.95 2.54
N THR A 243 -34.39 -3.21 2.28
CA THR A 243 -34.46 -1.94 1.54
C THR A 243 -34.17 -2.10 0.05
N GLY A 244 -33.51 -3.19 -0.35
CA GLY A 244 -33.01 -3.39 -1.71
C GLY A 244 -31.78 -2.54 -2.06
N LEU A 245 -31.31 -1.69 -1.12
CA LEU A 245 -30.14 -0.86 -1.35
C LEU A 245 -28.86 -1.65 -1.12
N HIS A 246 -27.80 -1.28 -1.82
CA HIS A 246 -26.46 -1.78 -1.54
C HIS A 246 -25.87 -0.98 -0.38
N GLU A 247 -25.49 -1.66 0.70
CA GLU A 247 -24.94 -1.03 1.87
C GLU A 247 -23.46 -1.37 2.01
N LEU A 248 -22.64 -0.31 2.15
CA LEU A 248 -21.31 -0.41 2.70
C LEU A 248 -21.41 -0.07 4.18
N ARG A 249 -20.94 -0.98 5.03
CA ARG A 249 -20.90 -0.80 6.47
C ARG A 249 -19.46 -0.84 6.93
N GLY A 250 -19.14 0.01 7.87
CA GLY A 250 -17.78 0.10 8.36
C GLY A 250 -17.68 0.63 9.77
N LEU A 251 -16.44 0.76 10.21
CA LEU A 251 -16.07 1.19 11.54
C LEU A 251 -15.16 2.41 11.44
N ALA A 252 -15.31 3.35 12.36
CA ALA A 252 -14.46 4.53 12.47
C ALA A 252 -14.11 4.81 13.93
N TRP A 253 -12.86 5.23 14.18
CA TRP A 253 -12.39 5.67 15.49
C TRP A 253 -11.13 6.55 15.38
N GLY A 254 -10.84 7.32 16.43
CA GLY A 254 -9.58 8.04 16.57
C GLY A 254 -8.64 7.33 17.56
N GLN A 255 -7.39 7.13 17.17
CA GLN A 255 -6.36 6.60 18.07
C GLN A 255 -5.81 7.68 19.01
N ALA A 256 -5.81 8.93 18.59
CA ALA A 256 -5.31 10.08 19.34
C ALA A 256 -6.23 11.31 19.23
N GLY A 257 -7.53 11.10 19.17
CA GLY A 257 -8.51 12.17 19.00
C GLY A 257 -9.89 11.61 18.70
N SER A 258 -10.83 12.45 18.31
CA SER A 258 -12.17 12.06 17.92
C SER A 258 -12.37 12.17 16.41
N VAL A 259 -13.19 11.27 15.88
CA VAL A 259 -13.69 11.35 14.51
C VAL A 259 -14.97 12.17 14.52
N SER A 260 -14.98 13.30 13.81
CA SER A 260 -16.14 14.21 13.79
C SER A 260 -17.23 13.75 12.83
N LYS A 261 -16.85 13.14 11.71
CA LYS A 261 -17.75 12.53 10.73
C LYS A 261 -17.03 11.55 9.82
N VAL A 262 -17.80 10.71 9.16
CA VAL A 262 -17.38 9.89 8.03
C VAL A 262 -18.05 10.44 6.78
N GLU A 263 -17.29 10.62 5.72
CA GLU A 263 -17.82 11.06 4.43
C GLU A 263 -17.38 10.11 3.31
N PHE A 264 -18.19 10.07 2.26
CA PHE A 264 -17.94 9.25 1.09
C PHE A 264 -18.17 10.04 -0.20
N ARG A 265 -17.52 9.60 -1.26
CA ARG A 265 -17.82 10.04 -2.64
C ARG A 265 -17.89 8.83 -3.58
N ILE A 266 -18.58 9.01 -4.70
CA ILE A 266 -18.65 8.01 -5.77
C ILE A 266 -17.82 8.56 -6.93
N ASN A 267 -16.79 7.82 -7.32
CA ASN A 267 -15.75 8.26 -8.25
C ASN A 267 -15.18 9.63 -7.78
N ASP A 268 -15.04 10.59 -8.69
CA ASP A 268 -14.58 11.95 -8.39
C ASP A 268 -15.74 12.92 -8.06
N GLY A 269 -16.87 12.39 -7.57
CA GLY A 269 -18.03 13.19 -7.21
C GLY A 269 -17.84 14.02 -5.95
N GLN A 270 -18.93 14.68 -5.52
CA GLN A 270 -18.92 15.45 -4.29
C GLN A 270 -18.89 14.55 -3.06
N TRP A 271 -18.23 15.00 -2.00
CA TRP A 271 -18.26 14.36 -0.71
C TRP A 271 -19.64 14.50 -0.05
N MET A 272 -20.15 13.38 0.44
CA MET A 272 -21.43 13.25 1.15
C MET A 272 -21.17 12.62 2.50
N GLU A 273 -21.95 12.97 3.50
CA GLU A 273 -21.82 12.38 4.84
C GLU A 273 -22.47 10.99 4.87
N ALA A 274 -21.77 10.02 5.48
CA ALA A 274 -22.30 8.70 5.73
C ALA A 274 -23.38 8.74 6.82
N ALA A 275 -24.29 7.77 6.80
CA ALA A 275 -25.24 7.59 7.89
C ALA A 275 -24.59 6.77 9.02
N TYR A 276 -25.02 7.00 10.27
CA TYR A 276 -24.64 6.23 11.44
C TYR A 276 -25.79 6.18 12.44
N GLU A 277 -25.72 5.21 13.35
CA GLU A 277 -26.73 5.12 14.38
C GLU A 277 -26.74 6.39 15.26
N THR A 278 -27.93 6.90 15.55
CA THR A 278 -28.06 8.09 16.41
C THR A 278 -27.62 7.74 17.81
N VAL A 279 -26.56 8.37 18.29
CA VAL A 279 -26.03 8.19 19.63
C VAL A 279 -26.27 9.42 20.47
N GLU A 280 -26.75 9.22 21.70
CA GLU A 280 -26.94 10.31 22.66
C GLU A 280 -25.57 10.93 23.01
N GLY A 281 -25.39 12.22 22.75
CA GLY A 281 -24.13 12.93 22.95
C GLY A 281 -23.30 13.18 21.69
N GLY A 282 -23.75 12.65 20.53
CA GLY A 282 -23.08 12.80 19.23
C GLY A 282 -21.86 11.89 19.04
N LEU A 283 -21.30 11.89 17.86
CA LEU A 283 -20.20 10.97 17.47
C LEU A 283 -18.92 11.20 18.27
N ALA A 284 -18.62 12.44 18.63
CA ALA A 284 -17.44 12.81 19.41
C ALA A 284 -17.43 12.19 20.84
N ALA A 285 -18.57 11.65 21.30
CA ALA A 285 -18.65 10.93 22.57
C ALA A 285 -18.31 9.44 22.45
N LEU A 286 -18.08 8.96 21.23
CA LEU A 286 -17.79 7.55 20.95
C LEU A 286 -16.31 7.35 20.67
N GLU A 287 -15.71 6.40 21.37
CA GLU A 287 -14.37 5.95 21.06
C GLU A 287 -14.34 5.20 19.71
N ARG A 288 -15.47 4.54 19.37
CA ARG A 288 -15.61 3.73 18.16
C ARG A 288 -17.07 3.66 17.75
N PHE A 289 -17.37 3.85 16.45
CA PHE A 289 -18.75 3.78 15.95
C PHE A 289 -18.85 3.19 14.55
N GLU A 290 -20.02 2.62 14.24
CA GLU A 290 -20.35 2.08 12.93
C GLU A 290 -20.94 3.16 12.03
N TRP A 291 -20.56 3.14 10.76
CA TRP A 291 -21.11 3.98 9.72
C TRP A 291 -21.71 3.15 8.57
N VAL A 292 -22.64 3.73 7.85
CA VAL A 292 -23.35 3.10 6.74
C VAL A 292 -23.45 4.05 5.57
N VAL A 293 -23.11 3.57 4.37
CA VAL A 293 -23.39 4.19 3.08
C VAL A 293 -24.37 3.31 2.33
N ALA A 294 -25.57 3.83 2.07
CA ALA A 294 -26.61 3.10 1.36
C ALA A 294 -26.75 3.65 -0.06
N LEU A 295 -26.58 2.80 -1.06
CA LEU A 295 -26.54 3.14 -2.48
C LEU A 295 -27.68 2.45 -3.24
N ASP A 296 -28.42 3.23 -4.02
CA ASP A 296 -29.30 2.69 -5.04
C ASP A 296 -28.49 2.46 -6.32
N LEU A 297 -28.15 1.20 -6.58
CA LEU A 297 -27.32 0.82 -7.73
C LEU A 297 -28.00 1.15 -9.08
N ASP A 298 -29.32 1.28 -9.09
CA ASP A 298 -30.07 1.65 -10.29
C ASP A 298 -29.90 3.13 -10.65
N GLN A 299 -29.57 3.97 -9.66
CA GLN A 299 -29.27 5.39 -9.88
C GLN A 299 -27.81 5.64 -10.26
N LEU A 300 -26.94 4.64 -10.16
CA LEU A 300 -25.57 4.75 -10.57
C LEU A 300 -25.40 4.42 -12.05
N ALA A 301 -24.43 5.05 -12.69
CA ALA A 301 -24.05 4.73 -14.07
C ALA A 301 -23.73 3.23 -14.20
N ALA A 302 -24.03 2.65 -15.36
CA ALA A 302 -23.75 1.23 -15.60
C ALA A 302 -22.25 0.93 -15.52
N GLY A 303 -21.90 -0.18 -14.87
CA GLY A 303 -20.52 -0.66 -14.72
C GLY A 303 -19.91 -0.35 -13.35
N ASN A 304 -18.61 -0.56 -13.24
CA ASN A 304 -17.89 -0.40 -11.99
C ASN A 304 -17.88 1.08 -11.55
N GLN A 305 -18.25 1.29 -10.31
CA GLN A 305 -18.19 2.59 -9.63
C GLN A 305 -17.33 2.44 -8.38
N THR A 306 -16.40 3.34 -8.18
CA THR A 306 -15.57 3.38 -6.97
C THR A 306 -16.28 4.21 -5.91
N VAL A 307 -16.47 3.63 -4.74
CA VAL A 307 -16.93 4.35 -3.54
C VAL A 307 -15.72 4.55 -2.65
N GLU A 308 -15.38 5.78 -2.42
CA GLU A 308 -14.32 6.19 -1.52
C GLU A 308 -14.91 6.67 -0.21
N VAL A 309 -14.34 6.26 0.91
CA VAL A 309 -14.79 6.64 2.25
C VAL A 309 -13.60 7.10 3.09
N ARG A 310 -13.76 8.19 3.83
CA ARG A 310 -12.76 8.70 4.77
C ARG A 310 -13.41 9.27 6.03
N GLY A 311 -12.67 9.30 7.12
CA GLY A 311 -13.05 10.01 8.32
C GLY A 311 -12.47 11.43 8.33
N LEU A 312 -13.12 12.35 9.03
CA LEU A 312 -12.52 13.62 9.38
C LEU A 312 -12.39 13.69 10.89
N ASN A 313 -11.25 14.16 11.36
CA ASN A 313 -11.08 14.49 12.78
C ASN A 313 -11.80 15.79 13.15
N ASP A 314 -11.76 16.18 14.41
CA ASP A 314 -12.40 17.42 14.92
C ASP A 314 -11.75 18.70 14.38
N GLN A 315 -10.57 18.63 13.78
CA GLN A 315 -9.92 19.74 13.09
C GLN A 315 -10.22 19.78 11.59
N GLY A 316 -10.94 18.77 11.08
CA GLY A 316 -11.30 18.62 9.67
C GLY A 316 -10.21 17.98 8.81
N ALA A 317 -9.13 17.45 9.40
CA ALA A 317 -8.14 16.70 8.66
C ALA A 317 -8.68 15.31 8.28
N PRO A 318 -8.51 14.85 7.03
CA PRO A 318 -8.99 13.55 6.59
C PRO A 318 -8.09 12.41 7.08
N SER A 319 -8.69 11.24 7.29
CA SER A 319 -7.96 9.97 7.42
C SER A 319 -7.40 9.52 6.07
N LEU A 320 -6.62 8.44 6.08
CA LEU A 320 -6.45 7.63 4.87
C LEU A 320 -7.81 7.15 4.37
N SER A 321 -8.00 7.16 3.04
CA SER A 321 -9.24 6.70 2.41
C SER A 321 -9.29 5.18 2.29
N VAL A 322 -10.48 4.60 2.37
CA VAL A 322 -10.76 3.21 2.01
C VAL A 322 -11.70 3.16 0.82
N PHE A 323 -11.55 2.13 0.00
CA PHE A 323 -12.23 2.03 -1.28
C PHE A 323 -13.06 0.76 -1.39
N ALA A 324 -14.22 0.87 -2.01
CA ALA A 324 -15.02 -0.27 -2.45
C ALA A 324 -15.43 -0.08 -3.90
N THR A 325 -15.58 -1.18 -4.63
CA THR A 325 -16.16 -1.17 -5.96
C THR A 325 -17.58 -1.72 -5.90
N VAL A 326 -18.53 -0.98 -6.45
CA VAL A 326 -19.91 -1.41 -6.65
C VAL A 326 -20.24 -1.40 -8.13
N VAL A 327 -21.22 -2.20 -8.56
CA VAL A 327 -21.63 -2.27 -9.97
C VAL A 327 -22.97 -1.60 -10.13
N GLY A 328 -22.95 -0.40 -10.71
CA GLY A 328 -24.17 0.32 -11.08
C GLY A 328 -24.88 -0.38 -12.25
N THR A 329 -26.20 -0.40 -12.23
CA THR A 329 -27.00 -1.01 -13.29
C THR A 329 -27.35 -0.05 -14.41
N GLY A 330 -27.33 1.26 -14.14
CA GLY A 330 -27.76 2.31 -15.06
C GLY A 330 -29.26 2.33 -15.33
N ALA A 331 -30.05 1.52 -14.62
CA ALA A 331 -31.47 1.37 -14.90
C ALA A 331 -32.28 2.65 -14.57
N GLY A 332 -31.85 3.41 -13.56
CA GLY A 332 -32.48 4.69 -13.19
C GLY A 332 -31.85 5.89 -13.89
N ALA A 333 -30.72 5.73 -14.55
CA ALA A 333 -30.09 6.75 -15.39
C ALA A 333 -30.84 6.94 -16.70
N ASP A 334 -32.05 6.35 -16.82
CA ASP A 334 -32.83 6.44 -18.03
C ASP A 334 -33.42 7.84 -18.18
N SER A 335 -33.00 8.42 -19.29
CA SER A 335 -33.82 9.21 -20.22
C SER A 335 -34.32 10.59 -19.80
N THR A 336 -33.67 11.28 -18.96
CA THR A 336 -33.40 12.66 -19.30
C THR A 336 -31.91 12.81 -19.52
N VAL A 337 -31.41 12.40 -20.67
CA VAL A 337 -30.45 13.26 -21.33
C VAL A 337 -31.18 14.58 -21.45
N ASP A 338 -31.19 15.33 -20.36
CA ASP A 338 -31.24 16.76 -20.44
C ASP A 338 -29.95 17.08 -21.24
N LEU A 339 -30.09 16.97 -22.55
CA LEU A 339 -29.27 17.71 -23.46
C LEU A 339 -29.54 19.16 -23.04
N GLY A 340 -28.86 19.60 -21.98
CA GLY A 340 -28.66 20.99 -21.67
C GLY A 340 -27.89 21.67 -22.79
N VAL A 341 -28.21 21.29 -23.99
CA VAL A 341 -27.97 21.99 -25.24
C VAL A 341 -28.97 23.13 -25.18
N ASN A 342 -28.59 24.11 -24.33
CA ASN A 342 -29.23 25.40 -24.34
C ASN A 342 -29.45 25.75 -25.83
N LEU A 343 -30.70 26.07 -26.24
CA LEU A 343 -31.04 26.43 -27.61
C LEU A 343 -30.06 27.45 -28.20
N PHE A 344 -29.39 28.22 -27.32
CA PHE A 344 -28.29 29.14 -27.63
C PHE A 344 -27.00 28.44 -28.08
N THR A 345 -26.62 27.30 -27.49
CA THR A 345 -25.40 26.58 -27.91
C THR A 345 -25.65 25.81 -29.23
N LEU A 346 -26.85 25.29 -29.44
CA LEU A 346 -27.23 24.66 -30.72
C LEU A 346 -27.25 25.70 -31.84
N SER A 347 -27.80 26.90 -31.58
CA SER A 347 -27.82 27.99 -32.55
C SER A 347 -26.43 28.52 -32.84
N ALA A 348 -25.55 28.63 -31.85
CA ALA A 348 -24.14 29.02 -32.02
C ALA A 348 -23.35 27.99 -32.86
N PHE A 349 -23.60 26.69 -32.62
CA PHE A 349 -22.95 25.63 -33.40
C PHE A 349 -23.44 25.59 -34.87
N LEU A 350 -24.75 25.81 -35.05
CA LEU A 350 -25.33 25.89 -36.39
C LEU A 350 -24.82 27.13 -37.16
N VAL A 351 -24.71 28.27 -36.50
CA VAL A 351 -24.14 29.49 -37.11
C VAL A 351 -22.66 29.29 -37.42
N LEU A 352 -21.89 28.61 -36.59
CA LEU A 352 -20.49 28.28 -36.85
C LEU A 352 -20.35 27.33 -38.04
N LEU A 353 -21.19 26.32 -38.18
CA LEU A 353 -21.20 25.41 -39.32
C LEU A 353 -21.60 26.12 -40.62
N ILE A 354 -22.54 27.06 -40.58
CA ILE A 354 -22.92 27.89 -41.74
C ILE A 354 -21.78 28.84 -42.14
N LEU A 355 -21.08 29.45 -41.16
CA LEU A 355 -19.92 30.31 -41.43
C LEU A 355 -18.75 29.54 -41.99
N VAL A 356 -18.46 28.33 -41.48
CA VAL A 356 -17.44 27.44 -42.03
C VAL A 356 -17.81 26.99 -43.46
N GLY A 357 -19.08 26.64 -43.70
CA GLY A 357 -19.60 26.30 -45.02
C GLY A 357 -19.46 27.43 -46.01
N LEU A 358 -19.74 28.66 -45.61
CA LEU A 358 -19.57 29.85 -46.48
C LEU A 358 -18.09 30.18 -46.76
N LEU A 359 -17.21 29.99 -45.75
CA LEU A 359 -15.77 30.14 -45.91
C LEU A 359 -15.19 29.10 -46.89
N VAL A 360 -15.66 27.87 -46.81
CA VAL A 360 -15.21 26.78 -47.73
C VAL A 360 -15.71 27.00 -49.13
N GLN A 361 -16.92 27.57 -49.33
CA GLN A 361 -17.43 27.92 -50.65
C GLN A 361 -16.77 29.18 -51.27
N GLY A 362 -16.23 30.07 -50.41
CA GLY A 362 -15.55 31.30 -50.86
C GLY A 362 -14.07 31.11 -51.20
N ALA A 363 -13.43 30.06 -50.71
CA ALA A 363 -12.04 29.77 -51.02
C ALA A 363 -11.94 28.77 -52.17
N LYS A 364 -11.60 29.28 -53.37
CA LYS A 364 -11.04 28.40 -54.40
C LYS A 364 -9.64 27.98 -53.93
N ILE A 365 -9.56 26.85 -53.27
CA ILE A 365 -8.29 26.21 -52.94
C ILE A 365 -7.96 25.30 -54.13
N ASP A 366 -6.90 25.63 -54.85
CA ASP A 366 -6.31 24.68 -55.80
C ASP A 366 -5.88 23.44 -55.05
N PRO A 367 -6.16 22.22 -55.58
CA PRO A 367 -5.80 21.01 -54.86
C PRO A 367 -4.29 20.90 -54.69
N PRO A 368 -3.79 20.59 -53.49
CA PRO A 368 -2.35 20.32 -53.30
C PRO A 368 -1.97 19.09 -54.13
N ALA A 369 -0.77 19.15 -54.70
CA ALA A 369 -0.18 18.07 -55.48
C ALA A 369 -0.24 16.73 -54.73
N THR A 370 -0.62 15.71 -55.47
CA THR A 370 -0.75 14.32 -55.05
C THR A 370 0.43 13.86 -54.20
N LEU A 371 0.16 13.56 -52.94
CA LEU A 371 1.01 12.71 -52.09
C LEU A 371 0.87 11.26 -52.58
N HIS A 372 1.97 10.71 -53.06
CA HIS A 372 2.08 9.29 -53.40
C HIS A 372 1.72 8.45 -52.19
N SER A 373 0.78 7.53 -52.39
CA SER A 373 0.44 6.48 -51.46
C SER A 373 1.67 5.58 -51.18
N LEU A 374 2.14 5.60 -49.96
CA LEU A 374 2.96 4.52 -49.45
C LEU A 374 1.99 3.49 -48.84
N SER A 375 1.57 2.54 -49.66
CA SER A 375 1.05 1.28 -49.20
C SER A 375 2.20 0.28 -49.28
N ASP A 376 2.75 -0.06 -48.14
CA ASP A 376 3.42 -1.34 -48.01
C ASP A 376 3.24 -1.80 -46.55
N ASN A 377 2.37 -2.77 -46.42
CA ASN A 377 2.23 -3.61 -45.23
C ASN A 377 3.43 -4.54 -45.18
N GLU A 378 4.32 -4.31 -44.24
CA GLU A 378 5.17 -5.38 -43.72
C GLU A 378 4.87 -5.58 -42.22
N PRO A 379 4.72 -6.84 -41.75
CA PRO A 379 4.49 -7.15 -40.39
C PRO A 379 5.76 -6.87 -39.57
N VAL A 380 5.60 -6.14 -38.46
CA VAL A 380 6.65 -5.94 -37.47
C VAL A 380 6.88 -7.29 -36.79
N GLU A 381 7.95 -7.99 -37.12
CA GLU A 381 8.44 -9.12 -36.33
C GLU A 381 8.87 -8.63 -34.95
N ALA A 382 8.32 -9.28 -33.93
CA ALA A 382 8.76 -9.10 -32.56
C ALA A 382 10.19 -9.62 -32.42
N VAL A 383 11.16 -8.74 -32.23
CA VAL A 383 12.53 -9.12 -31.88
C VAL A 383 12.54 -9.59 -30.43
N LEU A 384 12.57 -10.88 -30.27
CA LEU A 384 12.98 -11.52 -29.02
C LEU A 384 14.45 -11.17 -28.76
N PHE A 385 14.72 -10.45 -27.68
CA PHE A 385 16.09 -10.25 -27.19
C PHE A 385 16.63 -11.59 -26.68
N ASP A 386 17.44 -12.26 -27.51
CA ASP A 386 18.32 -13.32 -27.08
C ASP A 386 19.55 -12.69 -26.39
N GLY A 387 19.64 -12.88 -25.09
CA GLY A 387 20.68 -12.33 -24.23
C GLY A 387 22.05 -13.01 -24.31
N SER A 388 22.46 -13.49 -25.47
CA SER A 388 23.78 -14.09 -25.65
C SER A 388 24.51 -13.52 -26.86
N THR A 389 25.13 -12.38 -26.73
CA THR A 389 26.36 -12.00 -27.48
C THR A 389 26.62 -10.50 -27.34
N SER A 390 27.52 -10.12 -26.41
CA SER A 390 28.40 -8.95 -26.64
C SER A 390 29.32 -8.57 -25.48
N VAL A 391 29.70 -9.48 -24.57
CA VAL A 391 30.68 -9.15 -23.51
C VAL A 391 32.09 -9.69 -23.80
N GLU A 392 32.30 -10.47 -24.84
CA GLU A 392 33.61 -11.10 -25.09
C GLU A 392 34.58 -10.30 -25.99
N LYS A 393 34.26 -9.10 -26.46
CA LYS A 393 35.10 -8.36 -27.40
C LYS A 393 35.84 -7.13 -26.85
N GLU A 394 35.57 -6.66 -25.63
CA GLU A 394 36.29 -5.51 -25.05
C GLU A 394 37.39 -5.87 -24.03
N ALA A 395 37.49 -7.10 -23.60
CA ALA A 395 38.51 -7.54 -22.60
C ALA A 395 39.90 -7.85 -23.21
N LYS A 396 40.11 -7.75 -24.52
CA LYS A 396 41.39 -8.04 -25.17
C LYS A 396 42.24 -6.85 -25.61
N ALA A 397 41.83 -5.64 -25.33
CA ALA A 397 42.54 -4.46 -25.85
C ALA A 397 43.47 -3.73 -24.85
N ASN A 398 43.52 -4.10 -23.56
CA ASN A 398 44.30 -3.36 -22.56
C ASN A 398 45.12 -4.24 -21.61
N ALA A 399 45.80 -5.25 -22.11
CA ALA A 399 46.84 -5.93 -21.35
C ALA A 399 48.21 -5.50 -21.86
N LYS A 400 48.88 -4.56 -21.17
CA LYS A 400 50.30 -4.28 -21.30
C LYS A 400 51.10 -5.26 -20.39
N PRO A 401 52.19 -5.86 -20.85
CA PRO A 401 52.98 -6.81 -20.06
C PRO A 401 53.82 -6.05 -18.99
N PRO A 402 54.16 -6.69 -17.88
CA PRO A 402 55.03 -6.09 -16.87
C PRO A 402 56.49 -6.10 -17.34
N LYS A 403 57.18 -4.99 -17.08
CA LYS A 403 58.61 -4.92 -17.19
C LYS A 403 59.29 -5.52 -15.96
N SER A 404 60.33 -6.28 -16.20
CA SER A 404 61.31 -6.93 -15.33
C SER A 404 61.57 -6.29 -14.00
#